data_3a7199198cb6817ed8088a92640db93c
#
_entry.id   3a7199198cb6817ed8088a92640db93c
#
_cell.length_a   1.000
_cell.length_b   1.000
_cell.length_c   1.000
_cell.angle_alpha   90.00
_cell.angle_beta   90.00
_cell.angle_gamma   90.00
#
_symmetry.space_group_name_H-M   'P 1'
#
loop_
_entity.id
_entity.type
_entity.pdbx_description
1 polymer ?
#
loop_
_entity_poly.entity_id
_entity_poly.type
_entity_poly.pdbx_seq_one_letter_code
_entity_poly.pdbx_strand_id
1 'polypeptide(L)'
;MRVNGACKLQLAGAVLLATLLSSCLQPQRVPQTAPPPAAATAPLPPPARPGLPYDIVADESLLIVLAYRGGPLASAGHNHLIASHALAGSFHVPADVLQSTFEVRIPVATLSVDEPTLRAHEDPGSFPPDVPDGARQGTRRNMLGPALLNAERDPEIVLRSLSIVPAAVPGAVGEAEGSVLATIESTVAGTVRTVRVPVHYRLAAATLEASGDMPLRQSDLGLTPFSALLGALVVQDEMHVRFHIIARVGAGAAPQ
;
A
#
# COMPACT_ATOMS: atom_id res chain seq x y z
N MET A 1 -8.14 74.78 4.22
CA MET A 1 -7.79 75.67 3.09
C MET A 1 -8.15 74.92 1.82
N ARG A 2 -9.26 75.25 1.26
CA ARG A 2 -9.53 75.61 -0.18
C ARG A 2 -9.19 74.44 -1.12
N VAL A 3 -10.03 74.02 -2.03
CA VAL A 3 -11.34 74.31 -2.57
C VAL A 3 -11.34 73.74 -4.00
N ASN A 4 -12.48 73.20 -4.38
CA ASN A 4 -13.09 73.23 -5.72
C ASN A 4 -12.43 72.35 -6.83
N GLY A 5 -13.17 71.88 -7.75
CA GLY A 5 -14.57 72.05 -8.21
C GLY A 5 -14.78 71.10 -9.38
N ALA A 6 -15.87 70.59 -9.46
CA ALA A 6 -17.01 70.70 -10.32
C ALA A 6 -16.72 71.03 -11.82
N CYS A 7 -17.33 70.26 -12.73
CA CYS A 7 -18.25 70.71 -13.79
C CYS A 7 -18.48 69.53 -14.76
N LYS A 8 -19.65 69.01 -14.83
CA LYS A 8 -20.75 69.12 -15.77
C LYS A 8 -20.33 69.27 -17.24
N LEU A 9 -20.80 68.34 -18.12
CA LEU A 9 -21.79 68.79 -19.12
C LEU A 9 -22.37 67.60 -19.90
N GLN A 10 -23.67 67.56 -19.96
CA GLN A 10 -24.51 66.76 -20.84
C GLN A 10 -24.33 67.20 -22.30
N LEU A 11 -24.51 66.31 -23.24
CA LEU A 11 -25.28 66.62 -24.44
C LEU A 11 -25.96 65.39 -25.01
N ALA A 12 -27.22 65.49 -25.16
CA ALA A 12 -28.13 64.59 -25.82
C ALA A 12 -27.97 64.67 -27.35
N GLY A 13 -28.25 63.64 -28.05
CA GLY A 13 -28.36 63.56 -29.49
C GLY A 13 -29.13 62.34 -29.93
N ALA A 14 -30.43 62.55 -30.11
CA ALA A 14 -31.34 61.59 -30.75
C ALA A 14 -31.23 61.68 -32.26
N VAL A 15 -31.16 60.57 -32.97
CA VAL A 15 -31.60 60.43 -34.37
C VAL A 15 -32.11 59.01 -34.62
N LEU A 16 -33.31 58.90 -34.77
CA LEU A 16 -34.33 58.27 -35.62
C LEU A 16 -33.87 57.17 -36.61
N LEU A 17 -34.49 56.03 -36.43
CA LEU A 17 -35.34 55.22 -37.33
C LEU A 17 -34.79 54.82 -38.71
N ALA A 18 -34.49 53.53 -38.85
CA ALA A 18 -34.76 52.81 -40.11
C ALA A 18 -34.96 51.32 -39.82
N THR A 19 -36.19 50.91 -39.92
CA THR A 19 -36.66 49.54 -39.97
C THR A 19 -36.24 48.89 -41.26
N LEU A 20 -35.51 47.77 -41.20
CA LEU A 20 -35.47 46.76 -42.27
C LEU A 20 -35.72 45.38 -41.67
N LEU A 21 -36.89 44.87 -41.93
CA LEU A 21 -37.29 43.47 -41.74
C LEU A 21 -36.47 42.60 -42.69
N SER A 22 -35.50 41.89 -42.17
CA SER A 22 -34.91 40.74 -42.86
C SER A 22 -35.28 39.48 -42.08
N SER A 23 -36.33 38.84 -42.55
CA SER A 23 -36.69 37.48 -42.17
C SER A 23 -35.59 36.50 -42.63
N CYS A 24 -34.66 36.21 -41.74
CA CYS A 24 -33.81 35.04 -41.96
C CYS A 24 -34.54 33.79 -41.47
N LEU A 25 -34.96 32.95 -42.43
CA LEU A 25 -35.32 31.57 -42.11
C LEU A 25 -34.13 30.89 -41.41
N GLN A 26 -34.26 30.68 -40.12
CA GLN A 26 -33.36 29.77 -39.42
C GLN A 26 -33.77 28.35 -39.72
N PRO A 27 -32.85 27.49 -40.23
CA PRO A 27 -33.16 26.07 -40.32
C PRO A 27 -33.31 25.49 -38.90
N GLN A 28 -34.48 24.93 -38.63
CA GLN A 28 -34.73 24.18 -37.39
C GLN A 28 -33.70 23.08 -37.28
N ARG A 29 -32.79 23.20 -36.30
CA ARG A 29 -31.96 22.07 -35.88
C ARG A 29 -32.88 21.02 -35.25
N VAL A 30 -33.02 19.92 -35.93
CA VAL A 30 -33.57 18.70 -35.36
C VAL A 30 -32.74 18.35 -34.10
N PRO A 31 -33.35 18.10 -32.94
CA PRO A 31 -32.63 17.65 -31.78
C PRO A 31 -31.93 16.32 -32.12
N GLN A 32 -30.60 16.35 -32.24
CA GLN A 32 -29.83 15.12 -32.27
C GLN A 32 -29.90 14.51 -30.88
N THR A 33 -30.66 13.45 -30.75
CA THR A 33 -30.65 12.62 -29.56
C THR A 33 -29.21 12.13 -29.38
N ALA A 34 -28.54 12.58 -28.31
CA ALA A 34 -27.22 12.09 -27.98
C ALA A 34 -27.27 10.54 -27.91
N PRO A 35 -26.30 9.85 -28.48
CA PRO A 35 -26.24 8.40 -28.33
C PRO A 35 -26.11 8.10 -26.82
N PRO A 36 -26.78 7.03 -26.33
CA PRO A 36 -26.66 6.64 -24.93
C PRO A 36 -25.18 6.47 -24.61
N PRO A 37 -24.75 6.89 -23.39
CA PRO A 37 -23.37 6.69 -22.97
C PRO A 37 -23.03 5.21 -23.14
N ALA A 38 -21.96 4.93 -23.90
CA ALA A 38 -21.46 3.58 -24.06
C ALA A 38 -21.26 3.02 -22.66
N ALA A 39 -21.97 1.94 -22.34
CA ALA A 39 -21.78 1.22 -21.09
C ALA A 39 -20.28 0.95 -20.96
N ALA A 40 -19.65 1.50 -19.92
CA ALA A 40 -18.26 1.23 -19.62
C ALA A 40 -18.16 -0.29 -19.47
N THR A 41 -17.58 -0.95 -20.46
CA THR A 41 -17.29 -2.37 -20.41
C THR A 41 -16.37 -2.56 -19.20
N ALA A 42 -16.86 -3.24 -18.17
CA ALA A 42 -16.04 -3.61 -17.03
C ALA A 42 -14.78 -4.30 -17.58
N PRO A 43 -13.59 -4.00 -17.05
CA PRO A 43 -12.37 -4.67 -17.47
C PRO A 43 -12.60 -6.18 -17.39
N LEU A 44 -12.35 -6.89 -18.48
CA LEU A 44 -12.36 -8.34 -18.48
C LEU A 44 -11.40 -8.81 -17.37
N PRO A 45 -11.81 -9.77 -16.52
CA PRO A 45 -10.89 -10.37 -15.58
C PRO A 45 -9.67 -10.89 -16.35
N PRO A 46 -8.46 -10.70 -15.81
CA PRO A 46 -7.26 -11.19 -16.47
C PRO A 46 -7.44 -12.70 -16.73
N PRO A 47 -6.95 -13.22 -17.88
CA PRO A 47 -7.07 -14.62 -18.21
C PRO A 47 -6.47 -15.46 -17.07
N ALA A 48 -7.20 -16.50 -16.64
CA ALA A 48 -6.73 -17.44 -15.64
C ALA A 48 -5.38 -18.01 -16.10
N ARG A 49 -4.32 -17.77 -15.32
CA ARG A 49 -2.99 -18.26 -15.65
C ARG A 49 -2.91 -19.73 -15.23
N PRO A 50 -2.49 -20.65 -16.12
CA PRO A 50 -2.31 -22.05 -15.72
C PRO A 50 -1.19 -22.13 -14.69
N GLY A 51 -1.47 -22.72 -13.54
CA GLY A 51 -0.53 -22.91 -12.44
C GLY A 51 -1.24 -23.48 -11.22
N LEU A 52 -0.48 -23.96 -10.25
CA LEU A 52 -1.05 -24.48 -9.01
C LEU A 52 -1.36 -23.34 -8.06
N PRO A 53 -2.55 -23.31 -7.43
CA PRO A 53 -2.84 -22.42 -6.32
C PRO A 53 -2.22 -22.93 -5.04
N TYR A 54 -1.55 -22.05 -4.29
CA TYR A 54 -0.99 -22.31 -2.98
C TYR A 54 -1.64 -21.34 -2.00
N ASP A 55 -2.30 -21.87 -0.96
CA ASP A 55 -2.91 -21.07 0.10
C ASP A 55 -1.92 -20.87 1.24
N ILE A 56 -1.84 -19.66 1.78
CA ILE A 56 -0.95 -19.32 2.89
C ILE A 56 -1.37 -20.09 4.15
N VAL A 57 -0.39 -20.69 4.81
CA VAL A 57 -0.54 -21.35 6.11
C VAL A 57 -0.14 -20.35 7.19
N ALA A 58 -1.14 -19.71 7.81
CA ALA A 58 -0.92 -18.62 8.75
C ALA A 58 0.00 -19.02 9.93
N ASP A 59 -0.26 -20.18 10.53
CA ASP A 59 0.48 -20.69 11.72
C ASP A 59 1.96 -21.01 11.43
N GLU A 60 2.34 -21.11 10.15
CA GLU A 60 3.71 -21.37 9.71
C GLU A 60 4.32 -20.13 9.02
N SER A 61 3.60 -19.01 9.02
CA SER A 61 4.01 -17.79 8.35
C SER A 61 4.19 -16.67 9.36
N LEU A 62 5.19 -15.82 9.12
CA LEU A 62 5.55 -14.73 10.02
C LEU A 62 6.01 -13.51 9.22
N LEU A 63 5.48 -12.35 9.58
CA LEU A 63 5.99 -11.05 9.20
C LEU A 63 6.53 -10.35 10.44
N ILE A 64 7.73 -9.77 10.34
CA ILE A 64 8.33 -8.92 11.36
C ILE A 64 8.68 -7.58 10.75
N VAL A 65 8.36 -6.51 11.48
CA VAL A 65 8.77 -5.14 11.18
C VAL A 65 9.51 -4.58 12.39
N LEU A 66 10.79 -4.24 12.20
CA LEU A 66 11.61 -3.57 13.19
C LEU A 66 11.52 -2.07 12.98
N ALA A 67 10.97 -1.36 13.94
CA ALA A 67 10.80 0.08 13.95
C ALA A 67 11.78 0.72 14.93
N TYR A 68 12.50 1.72 14.47
CA TYR A 68 13.58 2.35 15.23
C TYR A 68 13.17 3.72 15.77
N ARG A 69 13.54 3.98 17.01
CA ARG A 69 13.39 5.30 17.65
C ARG A 69 14.36 6.31 17.06
N GLY A 70 13.96 7.58 17.01
CA GLY A 70 14.78 8.68 16.53
C GLY A 70 14.46 10.00 17.21
N GLY A 71 15.12 11.06 16.77
CA GLY A 71 15.00 12.39 17.33
C GLY A 71 15.92 12.66 18.53
N PRO A 72 15.98 13.92 19.00
CA PRO A 72 16.84 14.32 20.12
C PRO A 72 16.56 13.58 21.43
N LEU A 73 15.33 13.14 21.65
CA LEU A 73 14.91 12.38 22.83
C LEU A 73 14.79 10.86 22.55
N ALA A 74 15.48 10.33 21.55
CA ALA A 74 15.44 8.91 21.21
C ALA A 74 15.74 8.00 22.40
N SER A 75 16.62 8.41 23.34
CA SER A 75 16.94 7.65 24.55
C SER A 75 15.75 7.43 25.49
N ALA A 76 14.70 8.25 25.40
CA ALA A 76 13.47 8.11 26.17
C ALA A 76 12.45 7.17 25.53
N GLY A 77 12.69 6.71 24.31
CA GLY A 77 11.84 5.75 23.57
C GLY A 77 12.49 4.37 23.50
N HIS A 78 11.77 3.47 22.83
CA HIS A 78 12.21 2.11 22.54
C HIS A 78 12.16 1.82 21.04
N ASN A 79 13.03 0.94 20.57
CA ASN A 79 12.82 0.27 19.29
C ASN A 79 11.74 -0.80 19.49
N HIS A 80 10.86 -0.93 18.54
CA HIS A 80 9.73 -1.86 18.62
C HIS A 80 9.80 -2.92 17.51
N LEU A 81 9.44 -4.14 17.88
CA LEU A 81 9.21 -5.25 16.99
C LEU A 81 7.70 -5.42 16.81
N ILE A 82 7.22 -5.27 15.59
CA ILE A 82 5.83 -5.52 15.22
C ILE A 82 5.79 -6.85 14.48
N ALA A 83 4.86 -7.74 14.82
CA ALA A 83 4.74 -9.01 14.15
C ALA A 83 3.29 -9.33 13.72
N SER A 84 3.17 -10.17 12.69
CA SER A 84 1.91 -10.79 12.29
C SER A 84 2.11 -12.27 12.07
N HIS A 85 1.24 -13.07 12.72
CA HIS A 85 1.07 -14.52 12.51
C HIS A 85 -0.23 -14.82 11.76
N ALA A 86 -0.96 -13.81 11.33
CA ALA A 86 -2.28 -13.92 10.71
C ALA A 86 -2.25 -13.54 9.22
N LEU A 87 -1.17 -13.93 8.53
CA LEU A 87 -1.10 -13.72 7.10
C LEU A 87 -2.08 -14.66 6.40
N ALA A 88 -2.85 -14.11 5.45
CA ALA A 88 -3.79 -14.87 4.64
C ALA A 88 -3.60 -14.53 3.15
N GLY A 89 -4.16 -15.37 2.28
CA GLY A 89 -4.10 -15.14 0.83
C GLY A 89 -3.56 -16.35 0.10
N SER A 90 -3.16 -16.13 -1.17
CA SER A 90 -2.73 -17.22 -2.03
C SER A 90 -1.68 -16.78 -3.05
N PHE A 91 -0.94 -17.76 -3.52
CA PHE A 91 -0.04 -17.67 -4.65
C PHE A 91 -0.56 -18.53 -5.79
N HIS A 92 -0.37 -18.07 -7.00
CA HIS A 92 -0.61 -18.84 -8.20
C HIS A 92 0.71 -18.98 -8.95
N VAL A 93 1.23 -20.21 -9.00
CA VAL A 93 2.59 -20.49 -9.50
C VAL A 93 2.52 -21.37 -10.73
N PRO A 94 2.69 -20.81 -11.94
CA PRO A 94 2.83 -21.58 -13.18
C PRO A 94 4.23 -22.19 -13.31
N ALA A 95 4.44 -22.98 -14.34
CA ALA A 95 5.74 -23.58 -14.65
C ALA A 95 6.87 -22.56 -14.78
N ASP A 96 6.57 -21.40 -15.41
CA ASP A 96 7.46 -20.25 -15.38
C ASP A 96 7.15 -19.40 -14.13
N VAL A 97 7.98 -19.50 -13.10
CA VAL A 97 7.81 -18.78 -11.82
C VAL A 97 7.78 -17.27 -11.97
N LEU A 98 8.35 -16.71 -13.05
CA LEU A 98 8.28 -15.28 -13.31
C LEU A 98 6.88 -14.80 -13.69
N GLN A 99 5.98 -15.72 -14.05
CA GLN A 99 4.58 -15.45 -14.32
C GLN A 99 3.68 -15.64 -13.09
N SER A 100 4.27 -15.90 -11.93
CA SER A 100 3.51 -16.08 -10.68
C SER A 100 2.75 -14.82 -10.31
N THR A 101 1.62 -15.03 -9.65
CA THR A 101 0.84 -13.94 -9.05
C THR A 101 0.50 -14.29 -7.61
N PHE A 102 0.29 -13.28 -6.77
CA PHE A 102 -0.14 -13.49 -5.40
C PHE A 102 -0.96 -12.31 -4.88
N GLU A 103 -1.75 -12.63 -3.87
CA GLU A 103 -2.35 -11.66 -2.97
C GLU A 103 -2.08 -12.11 -1.53
N VAL A 104 -1.54 -11.20 -0.71
CA VAL A 104 -1.33 -11.40 0.72
C VAL A 104 -2.15 -10.35 1.46
N ARG A 105 -2.88 -10.79 2.48
CA ARG A 105 -3.69 -9.95 3.36
C ARG A 105 -3.19 -10.07 4.79
N ILE A 106 -3.10 -8.96 5.49
CA ILE A 106 -2.65 -8.88 6.87
C ILE A 106 -3.71 -8.11 7.65
N PRO A 107 -4.49 -8.78 8.52
CA PRO A 107 -5.47 -8.09 9.37
C PRO A 107 -4.74 -7.16 10.35
N VAL A 108 -4.98 -5.86 10.25
CA VAL A 108 -4.27 -4.83 11.03
C VAL A 108 -4.48 -5.02 12.54
N ALA A 109 -5.67 -5.42 12.95
CA ALA A 109 -6.01 -5.62 14.36
C ALA A 109 -5.24 -6.79 15.02
N THR A 110 -4.67 -7.71 14.24
CA THR A 110 -3.90 -8.86 14.76
C THR A 110 -2.41 -8.56 14.95
N LEU A 111 -1.95 -7.39 14.50
CA LEU A 111 -0.56 -6.99 14.69
C LEU A 111 -0.20 -6.94 16.17
N SER A 112 0.84 -7.64 16.55
CA SER A 112 1.42 -7.64 17.90
C SER A 112 2.57 -6.65 18.00
N VAL A 113 2.91 -6.27 19.22
CA VAL A 113 4.05 -5.37 19.53
C VAL A 113 4.90 -6.01 20.61
N ASP A 114 6.19 -6.16 20.30
CA ASP A 114 7.23 -6.63 21.22
C ASP A 114 6.90 -7.97 21.90
N GLU A 115 6.57 -8.99 21.09
CA GLU A 115 6.43 -10.35 21.58
C GLU A 115 7.76 -10.81 22.21
N PRO A 116 7.76 -11.24 23.47
CA PRO A 116 9.01 -11.57 24.19
C PRO A 116 9.84 -12.64 23.47
N THR A 117 9.18 -13.65 22.89
CA THR A 117 9.83 -14.74 22.17
C THR A 117 10.55 -14.27 20.91
N LEU A 118 9.92 -13.41 20.13
CA LEU A 118 10.53 -12.84 18.92
C LEU A 118 11.63 -11.85 19.28
N ARG A 119 11.36 -11.00 20.27
CA ARG A 119 12.31 -9.96 20.69
C ARG A 119 13.62 -10.54 21.27
N ALA A 120 13.55 -11.71 21.91
CA ALA A 120 14.71 -12.42 22.44
C ALA A 120 15.69 -12.92 21.35
N HIS A 121 15.27 -12.94 20.08
CA HIS A 121 16.12 -13.30 18.94
C HIS A 121 16.78 -12.11 18.26
N GLU A 122 16.45 -10.87 18.69
CA GLU A 122 17.06 -9.65 18.16
C GLU A 122 18.32 -9.29 18.95
N ASP A 123 19.11 -8.35 18.39
CA ASP A 123 20.25 -7.77 19.11
C ASP A 123 19.78 -7.06 20.40
N PRO A 124 20.22 -7.53 21.58
CA PRO A 124 19.75 -6.99 22.86
C PRO A 124 20.20 -5.54 23.10
N GLY A 125 21.21 -5.06 22.40
CA GLY A 125 21.64 -3.66 22.46
C GLY A 125 20.63 -2.73 21.79
N SER A 126 20.04 -3.18 20.68
CA SER A 126 19.03 -2.43 19.93
C SER A 126 17.60 -2.76 20.40
N PHE A 127 17.34 -4.00 20.78
CA PHE A 127 16.04 -4.50 21.21
C PHE A 127 16.15 -5.20 22.58
N PRO A 128 16.34 -4.42 23.68
CA PRO A 128 16.39 -5.03 25.02
C PRO A 128 15.13 -5.87 25.26
N PRO A 129 15.23 -7.01 25.96
CA PRO A 129 14.11 -7.93 26.12
C PRO A 129 12.95 -7.32 26.93
N ASP A 130 13.27 -6.43 27.86
CA ASP A 130 12.29 -5.83 28.76
C ASP A 130 11.76 -4.52 28.21
N VAL A 131 10.55 -4.55 27.67
CA VAL A 131 9.77 -3.36 27.32
C VAL A 131 8.56 -3.31 28.25
N PRO A 132 8.36 -2.21 28.98
CA PRO A 132 7.22 -2.08 29.88
C PRO A 132 5.88 -2.27 29.16
N ASP A 133 4.93 -2.95 29.78
CA ASP A 133 3.60 -3.20 29.22
C ASP A 133 2.90 -1.92 28.77
N GLY A 134 3.01 -0.85 29.53
CA GLY A 134 2.46 0.45 29.17
C GLY A 134 3.03 1.01 27.86
N ALA A 135 4.34 0.80 27.62
CA ALA A 135 4.98 1.21 26.38
C ALA A 135 4.48 0.37 25.19
N ARG A 136 4.42 -0.95 25.34
CA ARG A 136 3.88 -1.87 24.30
C ARG A 136 2.45 -1.51 23.92
N GLN A 137 1.58 -1.32 24.92
CA GLN A 137 0.18 -0.93 24.71
C GLN A 137 0.07 0.47 24.10
N GLY A 138 0.91 1.41 24.51
CA GLY A 138 0.98 2.76 23.93
C GLY A 138 1.34 2.72 22.46
N THR A 139 2.39 1.99 22.12
CA THR A 139 2.82 1.79 20.73
C THR A 139 1.72 1.12 19.90
N ARG A 140 1.09 0.07 20.41
CA ARG A 140 -0.01 -0.59 19.72
C ARG A 140 -1.19 0.35 19.47
N ARG A 141 -1.61 1.15 20.45
CA ARG A 141 -2.68 2.14 20.26
C ARG A 141 -2.33 3.17 19.19
N ASN A 142 -1.10 3.71 19.23
CA ASN A 142 -0.65 4.68 18.23
C ASN A 142 -0.58 4.07 16.83
N MET A 143 -0.07 2.85 16.71
CA MET A 143 0.03 2.12 15.44
C MET A 143 -1.33 1.84 14.82
N LEU A 144 -2.29 1.37 15.60
CA LEU A 144 -3.64 1.04 15.12
C LEU A 144 -4.53 2.28 14.94
N GLY A 145 -4.12 3.42 15.49
CA GLY A 145 -4.90 4.66 15.48
C GLY A 145 -4.99 5.32 14.10
N PRO A 146 -5.86 6.33 13.99
CA PRO A 146 -6.16 7.02 12.72
C PRO A 146 -4.96 7.78 12.14
N ALA A 147 -3.95 8.08 12.95
CA ALA A 147 -2.75 8.78 12.51
C ALA A 147 -1.73 7.88 11.79
N LEU A 148 -1.85 6.55 11.85
CA LEU A 148 -0.93 5.64 11.20
C LEU A 148 -1.68 4.58 10.38
N LEU A 149 -2.11 3.45 10.97
CA LEU A 149 -2.75 2.37 10.22
C LEU A 149 -4.27 2.49 10.11
N ASN A 150 -4.90 3.29 10.97
CA ASN A 150 -6.34 3.56 10.96
C ASN A 150 -7.21 2.26 10.92
N ALA A 151 -6.92 1.33 11.81
CA ALA A 151 -7.44 -0.03 11.80
C ALA A 151 -8.99 -0.13 11.77
N GLU A 152 -9.69 0.87 12.27
CA GLU A 152 -11.16 0.91 12.23
C GLU A 152 -11.70 1.12 10.82
N ARG A 153 -11.01 1.92 10.01
CA ARG A 153 -11.41 2.24 8.64
C ARG A 153 -10.78 1.30 7.63
N ASP A 154 -9.51 0.99 7.85
CA ASP A 154 -8.67 0.22 6.94
C ASP A 154 -8.19 -1.05 7.68
N PRO A 155 -9.05 -2.08 7.82
CA PRO A 155 -8.81 -3.22 8.70
C PRO A 155 -7.76 -4.19 8.16
N GLU A 156 -7.35 -4.07 6.91
CA GLU A 156 -6.38 -4.96 6.26
C GLU A 156 -5.30 -4.19 5.52
N ILE A 157 -4.08 -4.70 5.57
CA ILE A 157 -3.03 -4.40 4.60
C ILE A 157 -3.15 -5.44 3.49
N VAL A 158 -3.15 -4.98 2.23
CA VAL A 158 -3.26 -5.86 1.06
C VAL A 158 -2.06 -5.66 0.15
N LEU A 159 -1.42 -6.77 -0.20
CA LEU A 159 -0.25 -6.79 -1.08
C LEU A 159 -0.58 -7.64 -2.32
N ARG A 160 -0.42 -7.08 -3.52
CA ARG A 160 -0.66 -7.78 -4.80
C ARG A 160 0.57 -7.73 -5.68
N SER A 161 0.90 -8.83 -6.31
CA SER A 161 1.96 -8.84 -7.30
C SER A 161 1.54 -8.07 -8.56
N LEU A 162 2.43 -7.21 -9.06
CA LEU A 162 2.29 -6.55 -10.37
C LEU A 162 3.20 -7.20 -11.40
N SER A 163 4.45 -7.49 -11.01
CA SER A 163 5.42 -8.19 -11.85
C SER A 163 6.48 -8.88 -11.00
N ILE A 164 7.05 -9.94 -11.54
CA ILE A 164 8.15 -10.68 -10.93
C ILE A 164 9.26 -10.77 -11.98
N VAL A 165 10.48 -10.38 -11.60
CA VAL A 165 11.66 -10.44 -12.46
C VAL A 165 12.81 -11.13 -11.74
N PRO A 166 13.80 -11.71 -12.43
CA PRO A 166 14.98 -12.24 -11.77
C PRO A 166 15.64 -11.20 -10.88
N ALA A 167 16.10 -11.59 -9.68
CA ALA A 167 16.94 -10.72 -8.87
C ALA A 167 18.30 -10.52 -9.58
N ALA A 168 18.88 -9.31 -9.41
CA ALA A 168 20.17 -8.99 -10.00
C ALA A 168 21.37 -9.74 -9.37
N VAL A 169 21.10 -10.58 -8.38
CA VAL A 169 22.14 -11.38 -7.68
C VAL A 169 22.36 -12.68 -8.45
N PRO A 170 23.63 -13.11 -8.69
CA PRO A 170 23.92 -14.40 -9.30
C PRO A 170 23.48 -15.56 -8.39
N GLY A 171 22.41 -16.19 -8.75
CA GLY A 171 21.80 -17.31 -8.08
C GLY A 171 20.53 -17.58 -8.84
N ALA A 172 20.65 -18.47 -9.83
CA ALA A 172 19.67 -18.68 -10.87
C ALA A 172 18.22 -18.71 -10.35
N VAL A 173 17.31 -18.15 -11.11
CA VAL A 173 15.90 -18.53 -11.05
C VAL A 173 15.83 -19.98 -11.51
N GLY A 174 15.76 -20.92 -10.57
CA GLY A 174 15.55 -22.34 -10.82
C GLY A 174 14.07 -22.68 -10.74
N GLU A 175 13.68 -23.82 -11.31
CA GLU A 175 12.29 -24.29 -11.19
C GLU A 175 11.88 -24.54 -9.72
N ALA A 176 12.82 -25.00 -8.89
CA ALA A 176 12.57 -25.39 -7.52
C ALA A 176 13.01 -24.35 -6.47
N GLU A 177 13.95 -23.49 -6.77
CA GLU A 177 14.49 -22.50 -5.83
C GLU A 177 15.12 -21.34 -6.59
N GLY A 178 15.02 -20.13 -6.02
CA GLY A 178 15.65 -18.97 -6.60
C GLY A 178 15.38 -17.66 -5.87
N SER A 179 15.90 -16.57 -6.44
CA SER A 179 15.68 -15.23 -5.95
C SER A 179 15.10 -14.35 -7.05
N VAL A 180 14.06 -13.62 -6.71
CA VAL A 180 13.34 -12.74 -7.62
C VAL A 180 13.15 -11.36 -6.99
N LEU A 181 12.90 -10.36 -7.82
CA LEU A 181 12.44 -9.06 -7.40
C LEU A 181 10.97 -8.91 -7.78
N ALA A 182 10.11 -8.93 -6.80
CA ALA A 182 8.67 -8.72 -6.98
C ALA A 182 8.37 -7.22 -6.91
N THR A 183 7.69 -6.69 -7.92
CA THR A 183 7.03 -5.39 -7.85
C THR A 183 5.61 -5.64 -7.36
N ILE A 184 5.24 -5.02 -6.25
CA ILE A 184 3.94 -5.21 -5.62
C ILE A 184 3.17 -3.90 -5.52
N GLU A 185 1.87 -3.99 -5.65
CA GLU A 185 0.94 -2.97 -5.19
C GLU A 185 0.64 -3.24 -3.71
N SER A 186 0.91 -2.26 -2.87
CA SER A 186 0.58 -2.30 -1.45
C SER A 186 -0.54 -1.32 -1.14
N THR A 187 -1.58 -1.78 -0.47
CA THR A 187 -2.63 -0.93 0.10
C THR A 187 -2.46 -0.93 1.60
N VAL A 188 -2.06 0.22 2.16
CA VAL A 188 -1.84 0.42 3.60
C VAL A 188 -2.57 1.68 4.03
N ALA A 189 -3.38 1.61 5.08
CA ALA A 189 -4.19 2.73 5.57
C ALA A 189 -4.94 3.46 4.43
N GLY A 190 -5.57 2.71 3.53
CA GLY A 190 -6.30 3.22 2.38
C GLY A 190 -5.43 3.83 1.27
N THR A 191 -4.10 3.84 1.42
CA THR A 191 -3.17 4.41 0.45
C THR A 191 -2.54 3.31 -0.40
N VAL A 192 -2.64 3.45 -1.72
CA VAL A 192 -2.03 2.53 -2.69
C VAL A 192 -0.64 3.02 -3.08
N ARG A 193 0.35 2.14 -3.01
CA ARG A 193 1.75 2.40 -3.42
C ARG A 193 2.32 1.19 -4.12
N THR A 194 3.35 1.44 -4.91
CA THR A 194 4.14 0.38 -5.55
C THR A 194 5.49 0.31 -4.88
N VAL A 195 5.87 -0.88 -4.41
CA VAL A 195 7.16 -1.15 -3.80
C VAL A 195 7.82 -2.37 -4.45
N ARG A 196 9.14 -2.47 -4.34
CA ARG A 196 9.92 -3.61 -4.83
C ARG A 196 10.42 -4.42 -3.65
N VAL A 197 10.18 -5.71 -3.70
CA VAL A 197 10.47 -6.65 -2.62
C VAL A 197 11.38 -7.76 -3.16
N PRO A 198 12.60 -7.90 -2.64
CA PRO A 198 13.42 -9.07 -2.91
C PRO A 198 12.79 -10.27 -2.22
N VAL A 199 12.64 -11.36 -2.96
CA VAL A 199 12.03 -12.61 -2.47
C VAL A 199 12.94 -13.77 -2.82
N HIS A 200 13.30 -14.55 -1.83
CA HIS A 200 13.85 -15.88 -2.01
C HIS A 200 12.70 -16.87 -1.92
N TYR A 201 12.60 -17.79 -2.87
CA TYR A 201 11.54 -18.82 -2.89
C TYR A 201 12.12 -20.22 -3.01
N ARG A 202 11.38 -21.18 -2.47
CA ARG A 202 11.61 -22.61 -2.66
C ARG A 202 10.27 -23.29 -2.93
N LEU A 203 10.25 -24.11 -3.98
CA LEU A 203 9.14 -24.97 -4.35
C LEU A 203 9.50 -26.41 -4.07
N ALA A 204 8.77 -27.09 -3.22
CA ALA A 204 8.99 -28.49 -2.88
C ALA A 204 7.66 -29.24 -2.86
N ALA A 205 7.43 -30.09 -3.83
CA ALA A 205 6.20 -30.87 -3.98
C ALA A 205 4.94 -29.98 -3.91
N ALA A 206 4.25 -29.99 -2.78
CA ALA A 206 3.01 -29.23 -2.56
C ALA A 206 3.20 -27.98 -1.70
N THR A 207 4.45 -27.54 -1.47
CA THR A 207 4.77 -26.42 -0.59
C THR A 207 5.55 -25.36 -1.35
N LEU A 208 5.12 -24.10 -1.21
CA LEU A 208 5.87 -22.91 -1.55
C LEU A 208 6.37 -22.28 -0.25
N GLU A 209 7.65 -22.03 -0.17
CA GLU A 209 8.28 -21.20 0.85
C GLU A 209 8.74 -19.88 0.18
N ALA A 210 8.40 -18.73 0.77
CA ALA A 210 8.83 -17.42 0.30
C ALA A 210 9.36 -16.61 1.48
N SER A 211 10.55 -16.06 1.35
CA SER A 211 11.18 -15.26 2.41
C SER A 211 11.85 -14.00 1.85
N GLY A 212 12.02 -13.01 2.71
CA GLY A 212 12.72 -11.78 2.39
C GLY A 212 13.12 -11.02 3.63
N ASP A 213 14.16 -10.21 3.47
CA ASP A 213 14.77 -9.38 4.51
C ASP A 213 15.27 -8.10 3.84
N MET A 214 14.70 -6.94 4.21
CA MET A 214 15.01 -5.69 3.54
C MET A 214 14.69 -4.44 4.36
N PRO A 215 15.42 -3.33 4.15
CA PRO A 215 14.96 -2.02 4.60
C PRO A 215 13.77 -1.55 3.75
N LEU A 216 12.82 -0.86 4.39
CA LEU A 216 11.67 -0.25 3.75
C LEU A 216 11.31 1.03 4.49
N ARG A 217 10.94 2.08 3.76
CA ARG A 217 10.50 3.32 4.39
C ARG A 217 8.98 3.34 4.58
N GLN A 218 8.55 3.86 5.71
CA GLN A 218 7.12 4.11 5.98
C GLN A 218 6.51 5.03 4.91
N SER A 219 7.27 6.07 4.50
CA SER A 219 6.87 7.01 3.45
C SER A 219 6.69 6.35 2.07
N ASP A 220 7.43 5.28 1.76
CA ASP A 220 7.23 4.50 0.53
C ASP A 220 5.86 3.79 0.51
N LEU A 221 5.30 3.51 1.69
CA LEU A 221 3.96 2.97 1.87
C LEU A 221 2.88 4.06 2.00
N GLY A 222 3.27 5.34 1.93
CA GLY A 222 2.36 6.48 2.11
C GLY A 222 2.03 6.78 3.57
N LEU A 223 2.74 6.18 4.52
CA LEU A 223 2.60 6.46 5.94
C LEU A 223 3.44 7.67 6.36
N THR A 224 2.98 8.36 7.39
CA THR A 224 3.76 9.40 8.06
C THR A 224 4.30 8.82 9.36
N PRO A 225 5.64 8.76 9.55
CA PRO A 225 6.22 8.24 10.78
C PRO A 225 5.68 8.94 12.02
N PHE A 226 5.43 8.17 13.08
CA PHE A 226 4.95 8.73 14.34
C PHE A 226 5.92 9.75 14.91
N SER A 227 5.38 10.88 15.39
CA SER A 227 6.13 11.97 16.00
C SER A 227 5.41 12.48 17.24
N ALA A 228 6.16 12.69 18.31
CA ALA A 228 5.67 13.24 19.56
C ALA A 228 6.60 14.35 20.07
N LEU A 229 6.12 15.14 21.06
CA LEU A 229 6.87 16.22 21.69
C LEU A 229 7.48 17.19 20.67
N LEU A 230 6.68 17.65 19.70
CA LEU A 230 7.11 18.57 18.63
C LEU A 230 8.29 18.05 17.80
N GLY A 231 8.37 16.75 17.58
CA GLY A 231 9.45 16.12 16.80
C GLY A 231 10.66 15.70 17.62
N ALA A 232 10.65 15.91 18.94
CA ALA A 232 11.78 15.51 19.79
C ALA A 232 11.87 13.99 19.98
N LEU A 233 10.76 13.26 19.88
CA LEU A 233 10.70 11.81 19.86
C LEU A 233 9.97 11.38 18.59
N VAL A 234 10.61 10.62 17.73
CA VAL A 234 10.06 10.14 16.46
C VAL A 234 10.34 8.65 16.28
N VAL A 235 9.53 8.00 15.43
CA VAL A 235 9.92 6.73 14.81
C VAL A 235 10.66 7.07 13.51
N GLN A 236 11.78 6.41 13.24
CA GLN A 236 12.51 6.61 11.99
C GLN A 236 11.63 6.21 10.81
N ASP A 237 11.81 6.89 9.68
CA ASP A 237 11.10 6.55 8.44
C ASP A 237 11.51 5.16 7.93
N GLU A 238 12.81 4.85 8.00
CA GLU A 238 13.32 3.53 7.66
C GLU A 238 13.00 2.52 8.76
N MET A 239 12.42 1.41 8.34
CA MET A 239 12.16 0.23 9.13
C MET A 239 12.80 -0.97 8.44
N HIS A 240 12.98 -2.08 9.15
CA HIS A 240 13.50 -3.31 8.60
C HIS A 240 12.39 -4.36 8.57
N VAL A 241 12.13 -4.93 7.41
CA VAL A 241 11.02 -5.88 7.20
C VAL A 241 11.59 -7.25 6.89
N ARG A 242 11.17 -8.24 7.66
CA ARG A 242 11.47 -9.66 7.41
C ARG A 242 10.18 -10.44 7.30
N PHE A 243 10.12 -11.36 6.37
CA PHE A 243 8.98 -12.25 6.24
C PHE A 243 9.44 -13.67 5.89
N HIS A 244 8.66 -14.61 6.37
CA HIS A 244 8.74 -16.01 6.01
C HIS A 244 7.32 -16.51 5.83
N ILE A 245 6.97 -16.97 4.64
CA ILE A 245 5.63 -17.38 4.26
C ILE A 245 5.71 -18.84 3.79
N ILE A 246 4.89 -19.68 4.37
CA ILE A 246 4.64 -21.03 3.92
C ILE A 246 3.25 -21.06 3.26
N ALA A 247 3.18 -21.58 2.06
CA ALA A 247 1.92 -21.84 1.38
C ALA A 247 1.86 -23.25 0.82
N ARG A 248 0.68 -23.85 0.82
CA ARG A 248 0.48 -25.22 0.35
C ARG A 248 -0.57 -25.27 -0.74
N VAL A 249 -0.41 -26.24 -1.63
CA VAL A 249 -1.41 -26.49 -2.68
C VAL A 249 -2.78 -26.66 -2.03
N GLY A 250 -3.74 -25.83 -2.43
CA GLY A 250 -5.10 -25.84 -1.93
C GLY A 250 -5.77 -27.21 -2.15
N ALA A 251 -6.56 -27.66 -1.20
CA ALA A 251 -7.21 -28.97 -1.22
C ALA A 251 -8.13 -29.23 -2.44
N GLY A 252 -8.38 -28.20 -3.25
CA GLY A 252 -9.20 -28.30 -4.48
C GLY A 252 -8.42 -28.51 -5.77
N ALA A 253 -7.08 -28.44 -5.73
CA ALA A 253 -6.24 -28.62 -6.91
C ALA A 253 -5.66 -30.04 -6.96
N ALA A 254 -6.48 -31.03 -7.29
CA ALA A 254 -5.98 -32.35 -7.63
C ALA A 254 -5.12 -32.23 -8.91
N PRO A 255 -3.93 -32.83 -8.99
CA PRO A 255 -3.17 -32.90 -10.22
C PRO A 255 -3.98 -33.69 -11.24
N GLN A 256 -4.24 -33.11 -12.41
CA GLN A 256 -4.76 -33.80 -13.58
C GLN A 256 -3.64 -34.54 -14.30
#